data_b1b3c28c718be2fbd19772de129186bf
#
_entry.id   b1b3c28c718be2fbd19772de129186bf
#
_cell.length_a   1.000
_cell.length_b   1.000
_cell.length_c   1.000
_cell.angle_alpha   90.00
_cell.angle_beta   90.00
_cell.angle_gamma   90.00
#
_symmetry.space_group_name_H-M   'P 1'
#
loop_
_entity.id
_entity.type
_entity.pdbx_description
1 polymer ?
#
loop_
_entity_poly.entity_id
_entity_poly.type
_entity_poly.pdbx_seq_one_letter_code
_entity_poly.pdbx_strand_id
1 'polypeptide(L)'
;MTISEIDAILESMKEYKEPIHQLKDPHPFSRLMIKEITKEIDVATIHMKELFHDVGNGGELSLEILHENIFPTIKQAAKIPHLYHLFYELNEKDEYTYRHTICVGIIATMIGKWLNLPPKDLNDLTLGATLHDIGKAKISTEILHKPGKLTKEEYDEMKLHTIYGYELLKNIDSINENVALIALQHHEREDGKGYPLGLAGHQISYLSKIVAVADVFHAMSSERVYHRASPFYAVMKQMQNDAFGKLDPNIVLTFMNKIMNSLVGKRVLLTDQSVGTILMIDPYDPIRCLIQTDERLIDLRYSQSIQIEKVLEEV
;
A
#
# COMPACT_ATOMS: atom_id res chain seq x y z
N MET A 1 8.20 -37.90 10.69
CA MET A 1 7.54 -38.32 9.45
C MET A 1 8.42 -39.34 8.76
N THR A 2 7.95 -40.54 8.55
CA THR A 2 8.70 -41.61 7.85
C THR A 2 8.55 -41.46 6.34
N ILE A 3 9.47 -42.03 5.56
CA ILE A 3 9.41 -42.03 4.08
C ILE A 3 8.06 -42.62 3.60
N SER A 4 7.54 -43.65 4.27
CA SER A 4 6.25 -44.26 3.99
C SER A 4 5.05 -43.30 4.20
N GLU A 5 5.12 -42.39 5.17
CA GLU A 5 4.08 -41.35 5.39
C GLU A 5 4.14 -40.29 4.31
N ILE A 6 5.33 -39.94 3.83
CA ILE A 6 5.52 -39.01 2.72
C ILE A 6 4.99 -39.60 1.42
N ASP A 7 5.30 -40.87 1.14
CA ASP A 7 4.81 -41.57 -0.06
C ASP A 7 3.28 -41.71 -0.04
N ALA A 8 2.67 -42.01 1.11
CA ALA A 8 1.20 -42.05 1.25
C ALA A 8 0.53 -40.69 1.01
N ILE A 9 1.16 -39.60 1.49
CA ILE A 9 0.68 -38.23 1.23
C ILE A 9 0.81 -37.90 -0.26
N LEU A 10 1.94 -38.24 -0.90
CA LEU A 10 2.16 -38.01 -2.32
C LEU A 10 1.20 -38.86 -3.20
N GLU A 11 0.85 -40.05 -2.79
CA GLU A 11 -0.11 -40.89 -3.46
C GLU A 11 -1.55 -40.38 -3.31
N SER A 12 -1.94 -39.92 -2.11
CA SER A 12 -3.24 -39.26 -1.89
C SER A 12 -3.36 -37.96 -2.70
N MET A 13 -2.27 -37.23 -2.94
CA MET A 13 -2.25 -36.04 -3.79
C MET A 13 -2.36 -36.40 -5.31
N LYS A 14 -1.98 -37.61 -5.71
CA LYS A 14 -2.17 -38.09 -7.10
C LYS A 14 -3.63 -38.46 -7.41
N GLU A 15 -4.40 -38.87 -6.41
CA GLU A 15 -5.84 -39.15 -6.57
C GLU A 15 -6.69 -37.89 -6.64
N TYR A 16 -6.19 -36.72 -6.18
CA TYR A 16 -6.82 -35.41 -6.39
C TYR A 16 -6.49 -34.85 -7.78
N LYS A 17 -6.80 -35.64 -8.80
CA LYS A 17 -6.86 -35.17 -10.20
C LYS A 17 -8.25 -34.62 -10.54
N GLU A 18 -8.75 -33.67 -9.77
CA GLU A 18 -9.64 -32.69 -10.38
C GLU A 18 -8.75 -31.69 -11.15
N PRO A 19 -9.04 -31.45 -12.44
CA PRO A 19 -8.28 -30.47 -13.19
C PRO A 19 -8.45 -29.10 -12.52
N ILE A 20 -7.34 -28.48 -12.14
CA ILE A 20 -7.24 -27.12 -11.58
C ILE A 20 -7.93 -26.07 -12.48
N HIS A 21 -8.36 -26.45 -13.67
CA HIS A 21 -9.15 -25.65 -14.62
C HIS A 21 -10.58 -25.30 -14.20
N GLN A 22 -11.07 -25.70 -13.01
CA GLN A 22 -12.41 -25.35 -12.53
C GLN A 22 -12.45 -24.68 -11.16
N LEU A 23 -11.39 -24.18 -10.65
CA LEU A 23 -11.48 -23.12 -9.65
C LEU A 23 -11.99 -21.86 -10.37
N LYS A 24 -13.31 -21.83 -10.62
CA LYS A 24 -14.02 -20.55 -10.83
C LYS A 24 -13.59 -19.67 -9.69
N ASP A 25 -13.09 -18.49 -10.02
CA ASP A 25 -12.73 -17.45 -9.05
C ASP A 25 -13.85 -17.38 -8.01
N PRO A 26 -13.64 -17.84 -6.74
CA PRO A 26 -14.74 -18.02 -5.80
C PRO A 26 -15.32 -16.69 -5.30
N HIS A 27 -14.80 -15.55 -5.77
CA HIS A 27 -15.28 -14.23 -5.41
C HIS A 27 -15.55 -13.39 -6.67
N PRO A 28 -16.82 -13.08 -6.95
CA PRO A 28 -17.21 -12.21 -8.04
C PRO A 28 -16.99 -10.73 -7.68
N PHE A 29 -15.79 -10.34 -7.28
CA PHE A 29 -15.36 -8.95 -7.42
C PHE A 29 -15.05 -8.76 -8.90
N SER A 30 -16.13 -8.56 -9.68
CA SER A 30 -16.04 -8.43 -11.12
C SER A 30 -15.18 -7.20 -11.48
N ARG A 31 -14.50 -7.22 -12.62
CA ARG A 31 -13.87 -6.03 -13.23
C ARG A 31 -14.81 -4.81 -13.22
N LEU A 32 -16.11 -5.03 -13.24
CA LEU A 32 -17.13 -4.00 -13.15
C LEU A 32 -17.09 -3.27 -11.80
N MET A 33 -16.99 -3.99 -10.70
CA MET A 33 -16.93 -3.41 -9.35
C MET A 33 -15.63 -2.62 -9.12
N ILE A 34 -14.50 -3.11 -9.63
CA ILE A 34 -13.23 -2.38 -9.57
C ILE A 34 -13.35 -1.07 -10.36
N LYS A 35 -13.94 -1.09 -11.56
CA LYS A 35 -14.17 0.12 -12.36
C LYS A 35 -15.13 1.11 -11.67
N GLU A 36 -16.16 0.64 -10.98
CA GLU A 36 -17.06 1.50 -10.20
C GLU A 36 -16.31 2.17 -9.05
N ILE A 37 -15.56 1.41 -8.27
CA ILE A 37 -14.75 1.95 -7.17
C ILE A 37 -13.68 2.92 -7.69
N THR A 38 -13.05 2.65 -8.84
CA THR A 38 -12.11 3.59 -9.46
C THR A 38 -12.77 4.93 -9.78
N LYS A 39 -14.00 4.94 -10.27
CA LYS A 39 -14.77 6.18 -10.50
C LYS A 39 -15.09 6.91 -9.18
N GLU A 40 -15.46 6.18 -8.13
CA GLU A 40 -15.70 6.79 -6.82
C GLU A 40 -14.41 7.40 -6.26
N ILE A 41 -13.25 6.76 -6.46
CA ILE A 41 -11.95 7.31 -6.10
C ILE A 41 -11.63 8.57 -6.90
N ASP A 42 -11.98 8.63 -8.20
CA ASP A 42 -11.83 9.84 -9.01
C ASP A 42 -12.63 11.00 -8.41
N VAL A 43 -13.90 10.76 -8.03
CA VAL A 43 -14.75 11.77 -7.37
C VAL A 43 -14.17 12.19 -6.02
N ALA A 44 -13.78 11.23 -5.18
CA ALA A 44 -13.15 11.54 -3.89
C ALA A 44 -11.85 12.35 -4.06
N THR A 45 -11.10 12.12 -5.16
CA THR A 45 -9.88 12.88 -5.49
C THR A 45 -10.20 14.35 -5.79
N ILE A 46 -11.31 14.63 -6.47
CA ILE A 46 -11.77 16.01 -6.73
C ILE A 46 -12.08 16.71 -5.41
N HIS A 47 -12.86 16.08 -4.53
CA HIS A 47 -13.17 16.66 -3.21
C HIS A 47 -11.90 16.85 -2.35
N MET A 48 -10.93 15.94 -2.43
CA MET A 48 -9.65 16.12 -1.73
C MET A 48 -8.89 17.34 -2.26
N LYS A 49 -8.90 17.56 -3.58
CA LYS A 49 -8.29 18.75 -4.21
C LYS A 49 -8.95 20.04 -3.71
N GLU A 50 -10.27 20.07 -3.64
CA GLU A 50 -11.02 21.21 -3.09
C GLU A 50 -10.61 21.50 -1.65
N LEU A 51 -10.54 20.46 -0.77
CA LEU A 51 -10.08 20.59 0.61
C LEU A 51 -8.67 21.18 0.71
N PHE A 52 -7.72 20.70 -0.09
CA PHE A 52 -6.36 21.22 -0.09
C PHE A 52 -6.30 22.69 -0.53
N HIS A 53 -7.11 23.04 -1.54
CA HIS A 53 -7.20 24.42 -2.03
C HIS A 53 -7.77 25.35 -0.97
N ASP A 54 -8.86 24.96 -0.28
CA ASP A 54 -9.49 25.76 0.76
C ASP A 54 -8.55 25.98 1.93
N VAL A 55 -7.89 24.92 2.42
CA VAL A 55 -6.87 25.00 3.47
C VAL A 55 -5.69 25.88 3.04
N GLY A 56 -5.23 25.76 1.80
CA GLY A 56 -4.12 26.56 1.23
C GLY A 56 -4.44 28.05 1.18
N ASN A 57 -5.71 28.40 0.99
CA ASN A 57 -6.20 29.78 1.00
C ASN A 57 -6.56 30.31 2.41
N GLY A 58 -6.26 29.55 3.47
CA GLY A 58 -6.54 29.96 4.84
C GLY A 58 -7.96 29.61 5.32
N GLY A 59 -8.71 28.80 4.56
CA GLY A 59 -9.99 28.25 4.97
C GLY A 59 -9.85 27.11 5.99
N GLU A 60 -10.96 26.74 6.61
CA GLU A 60 -11.03 25.64 7.56
C GLU A 60 -11.13 24.29 6.84
N LEU A 61 -10.57 23.23 7.45
CA LEU A 61 -10.71 21.86 6.96
C LEU A 61 -12.15 21.37 7.18
N SER A 62 -12.91 21.16 6.12
CA SER A 62 -14.28 20.63 6.21
C SER A 62 -14.26 19.13 6.52
N LEU A 63 -14.62 18.77 7.76
CA LEU A 63 -14.82 17.38 8.17
C LEU A 63 -16.08 16.77 7.55
N GLU A 64 -17.08 17.58 7.19
CA GLU A 64 -18.29 17.13 6.51
C GLU A 64 -17.96 16.52 5.15
N ILE A 65 -17.17 17.22 4.32
CA ILE A 65 -16.70 16.69 3.02
C ILE A 65 -15.96 15.38 3.19
N LEU A 66 -15.09 15.27 4.22
CA LEU A 66 -14.37 14.02 4.50
C LEU A 66 -15.32 12.87 4.83
N HIS A 67 -16.31 13.12 5.71
CA HIS A 67 -17.21 12.08 6.18
C HIS A 67 -18.24 11.65 5.13
N GLU A 68 -18.74 12.58 4.32
CA GLU A 68 -19.81 12.30 3.36
C GLU A 68 -19.28 11.87 1.99
N ASN A 69 -18.18 12.44 1.53
CA ASN A 69 -17.72 12.26 0.15
C ASN A 69 -16.45 11.40 -0.01
N ILE A 70 -15.61 11.30 1.03
CA ILE A 70 -14.30 10.63 0.92
C ILE A 70 -14.27 9.30 1.68
N PHE A 71 -14.65 9.29 2.94
CA PHE A 71 -14.58 8.08 3.77
C PHE A 71 -15.44 6.91 3.30
N PRO A 72 -16.65 7.09 2.75
CA PRO A 72 -17.42 5.98 2.19
C PRO A 72 -16.65 5.23 1.12
N THR A 73 -16.03 5.96 0.20
CA THR A 73 -15.19 5.41 -0.88
C THR A 73 -13.99 4.64 -0.31
N ILE A 74 -13.25 5.21 0.66
CA ILE A 74 -12.11 4.53 1.29
C ILE A 74 -12.58 3.24 1.97
N LYS A 75 -13.66 3.30 2.76
CA LYS A 75 -14.20 2.13 3.48
C LYS A 75 -14.69 1.04 2.53
N GLN A 76 -15.26 1.41 1.37
CA GLN A 76 -15.72 0.49 0.35
C GLN A 76 -14.53 -0.15 -0.38
N ALA A 77 -13.58 0.65 -0.85
CA ALA A 77 -12.36 0.16 -1.49
C ALA A 77 -11.56 -0.77 -0.57
N ALA A 78 -11.46 -0.43 0.72
CA ALA A 78 -10.77 -1.26 1.72
C ALA A 78 -11.50 -2.58 2.09
N LYS A 79 -12.59 -2.94 1.42
CA LYS A 79 -13.24 -4.28 1.48
C LYS A 79 -12.82 -5.19 0.33
N ILE A 80 -12.15 -4.65 -0.70
CA ILE A 80 -11.71 -5.43 -1.85
C ILE A 80 -10.60 -6.39 -1.41
N PRO A 81 -10.76 -7.70 -1.58
CA PRO A 81 -9.78 -8.68 -1.11
C PRO A 81 -8.50 -8.69 -1.96
N HIS A 82 -8.58 -8.24 -3.22
CA HIS A 82 -7.49 -8.29 -4.19
C HIS A 82 -6.89 -6.90 -4.45
N LEU A 83 -6.06 -6.45 -3.51
CA LEU A 83 -5.39 -5.15 -3.57
C LEU A 83 -4.57 -4.95 -4.85
N TYR A 84 -3.96 -6.03 -5.39
CA TYR A 84 -3.14 -5.99 -6.60
C TYR A 84 -3.91 -5.39 -7.80
N HIS A 85 -5.12 -5.87 -8.07
CA HIS A 85 -5.93 -5.37 -9.19
C HIS A 85 -6.37 -3.93 -8.99
N LEU A 86 -6.71 -3.53 -7.76
CA LEU A 86 -7.08 -2.15 -7.46
C LEU A 86 -5.92 -1.20 -7.75
N PHE A 87 -4.69 -1.56 -7.36
CA PHE A 87 -3.52 -0.71 -7.61
C PHE A 87 -3.12 -0.64 -9.07
N TYR A 88 -3.29 -1.69 -9.83
CA TYR A 88 -2.99 -1.67 -11.25
C TYR A 88 -3.89 -0.67 -12.00
N GLU A 89 -5.19 -0.65 -11.70
CA GLU A 89 -6.16 0.28 -12.29
C GLU A 89 -5.99 1.74 -11.79
N LEU A 90 -5.37 1.94 -10.63
CA LEU A 90 -5.20 3.27 -10.05
C LEU A 90 -3.98 4.04 -10.58
N ASN A 91 -3.05 3.37 -11.27
CA ASN A 91 -1.76 3.95 -11.65
C ASN A 91 -1.79 4.89 -12.87
N GLU A 92 -2.90 5.02 -13.59
CA GLU A 92 -2.91 5.65 -14.93
C GLU A 92 -3.44 7.09 -15.00
N LYS A 93 -3.52 7.88 -13.90
CA LYS A 93 -4.24 9.17 -13.97
C LYS A 93 -3.49 10.37 -13.41
N ASP A 94 -3.82 11.54 -13.98
CA ASP A 94 -3.40 12.87 -13.55
C ASP A 94 -3.81 13.19 -12.09
N GLU A 95 -3.24 14.24 -11.50
CA GLU A 95 -3.52 14.72 -10.13
C GLU A 95 -2.96 13.82 -9.00
N TYR A 96 -1.73 13.35 -9.18
CA TYR A 96 -1.04 12.43 -8.29
C TYR A 96 -1.18 12.77 -6.80
N THR A 97 -1.00 14.03 -6.37
CA THR A 97 -0.94 14.40 -4.95
C THR A 97 -2.24 14.06 -4.20
N TYR A 98 -3.38 14.41 -4.75
CA TYR A 98 -4.67 14.21 -4.08
C TYR A 98 -5.15 12.76 -4.13
N ARG A 99 -4.92 12.11 -5.28
CA ARG A 99 -5.19 10.69 -5.46
C ARG A 99 -4.33 9.83 -4.54
N HIS A 100 -3.07 10.22 -4.36
CA HIS A 100 -2.13 9.58 -3.45
C HIS A 100 -2.69 9.51 -2.03
N THR A 101 -3.22 10.60 -1.49
CA THR A 101 -3.76 10.60 -0.12
C THR A 101 -4.95 9.66 0.05
N ILE A 102 -5.84 9.57 -0.96
CA ILE A 102 -6.94 8.61 -0.97
C ILE A 102 -6.42 7.18 -0.98
N CYS A 103 -5.47 6.87 -1.86
CA CYS A 103 -4.89 5.54 -1.97
C CYS A 103 -4.14 5.13 -0.69
N VAL A 104 -3.36 6.03 -0.10
CA VAL A 104 -2.70 5.78 1.21
C VAL A 104 -3.75 5.55 2.29
N GLY A 105 -4.85 6.29 2.31
CA GLY A 105 -5.99 6.06 3.19
C GLY A 105 -6.58 4.65 3.05
N ILE A 106 -6.77 4.17 1.82
CA ILE A 106 -7.27 2.82 1.52
C ILE A 106 -6.28 1.76 2.04
N ILE A 107 -5.00 1.88 1.66
CA ILE A 107 -3.96 0.90 2.04
C ILE A 107 -3.80 0.83 3.56
N ALA A 108 -3.66 1.98 4.23
CA ALA A 108 -3.52 2.05 5.67
C ALA A 108 -4.72 1.43 6.38
N THR A 109 -5.95 1.72 5.91
CA THR A 109 -7.18 1.11 6.44
C THR A 109 -7.18 -0.41 6.29
N MET A 110 -6.71 -0.93 5.15
CA MET A 110 -6.57 -2.38 4.95
C MET A 110 -5.54 -2.98 5.91
N ILE A 111 -4.36 -2.36 6.03
CA ILE A 111 -3.31 -2.80 6.97
C ILE A 111 -3.87 -2.81 8.40
N GLY A 112 -4.56 -1.75 8.82
CA GLY A 112 -5.18 -1.65 10.13
C GLY A 112 -6.20 -2.78 10.41
N LYS A 113 -7.01 -3.16 9.41
CA LYS A 113 -7.92 -4.32 9.50
C LYS A 113 -7.15 -5.63 9.62
N TRP A 114 -6.09 -5.82 8.86
CA TRP A 114 -5.25 -7.03 8.92
C TRP A 114 -4.50 -7.17 10.25
N LEU A 115 -4.18 -6.06 10.89
CA LEU A 115 -3.60 -5.99 12.23
C LEU A 115 -4.65 -6.06 13.34
N ASN A 116 -5.96 -6.20 13.00
CA ASN A 116 -7.08 -6.25 13.94
C ASN A 116 -7.14 -5.04 14.87
N LEU A 117 -6.91 -3.83 14.35
CA LEU A 117 -7.03 -2.62 15.16
C LEU A 117 -8.46 -2.46 15.72
N PRO A 118 -8.58 -1.95 16.95
CA PRO A 118 -9.87 -1.55 17.50
C PRO A 118 -10.59 -0.54 16.60
N PRO A 119 -11.94 -0.53 16.56
CA PRO A 119 -12.68 0.37 15.68
C PRO A 119 -12.32 1.85 15.81
N LYS A 120 -12.01 2.34 17.03
CA LYS A 120 -11.58 3.71 17.27
C LYS A 120 -10.25 3.98 16.57
N ASP A 121 -9.24 3.15 16.79
CA ASP A 121 -7.90 3.32 16.22
C ASP A 121 -7.94 3.16 14.69
N LEU A 122 -8.81 2.28 14.16
CA LEU A 122 -9.01 2.14 12.72
C LEU A 122 -9.63 3.41 12.10
N ASN A 123 -10.55 4.09 12.79
CA ASN A 123 -11.09 5.36 12.33
C ASN A 123 -10.03 6.47 12.37
N ASP A 124 -9.26 6.59 13.48
CA ASP A 124 -8.16 7.54 13.61
C ASP A 124 -7.10 7.29 12.51
N LEU A 125 -6.76 6.01 12.26
CA LEU A 125 -5.83 5.62 11.19
C LEU A 125 -6.35 6.03 9.82
N THR A 126 -7.62 5.72 9.50
CA THR A 126 -8.22 6.06 8.20
C THR A 126 -8.20 7.58 7.98
N LEU A 127 -8.62 8.35 8.98
CA LEU A 127 -8.61 9.81 8.91
C LEU A 127 -7.19 10.36 8.77
N GLY A 128 -6.27 9.93 9.64
CA GLY A 128 -4.90 10.39 9.63
C GLY A 128 -4.16 10.03 8.34
N ALA A 129 -4.34 8.81 7.82
CA ALA A 129 -3.76 8.39 6.55
C ALA A 129 -4.30 9.20 5.36
N THR A 130 -5.58 9.57 5.39
CA THR A 130 -6.18 10.41 4.35
C THR A 130 -5.66 11.85 4.40
N LEU A 131 -5.31 12.35 5.58
CA LEU A 131 -4.86 13.72 5.81
C LEU A 131 -3.34 13.84 6.08
N HIS A 132 -2.57 12.77 5.97
CA HIS A 132 -1.14 12.79 6.32
C HIS A 132 -0.35 13.90 5.62
N ASP A 133 -0.74 14.21 4.41
CA ASP A 133 -0.11 15.18 3.51
C ASP A 133 -0.82 16.54 3.45
N ILE A 134 -1.86 16.80 4.27
CA ILE A 134 -2.66 18.04 4.17
C ILE A 134 -1.82 19.29 4.34
N GLY A 135 -0.72 19.23 5.07
CA GLY A 135 0.21 20.35 5.21
C GLY A 135 0.91 20.78 3.92
N LYS A 136 0.88 19.96 2.86
CA LYS A 136 1.35 20.35 1.52
C LYS A 136 0.55 21.53 0.94
N ALA A 137 -0.67 21.75 1.42
CA ALA A 137 -1.45 22.93 1.07
C ALA A 137 -0.77 24.27 1.44
N LYS A 138 0.20 24.24 2.36
CA LYS A 138 0.98 25.41 2.78
C LYS A 138 2.38 25.49 2.16
N ILE A 139 2.77 24.51 1.36
CA ILE A 139 4.03 24.52 0.61
C ILE A 139 3.85 25.33 -0.67
N SER A 140 4.89 26.08 -1.07
CA SER A 140 4.81 26.88 -2.29
C SER A 140 4.53 26.00 -3.51
N THR A 141 3.65 26.47 -4.41
CA THR A 141 3.29 25.74 -5.64
C THR A 141 4.48 25.51 -6.56
N GLU A 142 5.47 26.40 -6.50
CA GLU A 142 6.72 26.30 -7.26
C GLU A 142 7.54 25.09 -6.83
N ILE A 143 7.61 24.82 -5.52
CA ILE A 143 8.30 23.66 -4.97
C ILE A 143 7.48 22.39 -5.18
N LEU A 144 6.16 22.46 -4.89
CA LEU A 144 5.26 21.31 -4.99
C LEU A 144 5.19 20.72 -6.40
N HIS A 145 5.21 21.61 -7.43
CA HIS A 145 5.09 21.21 -8.84
C HIS A 145 6.40 21.36 -9.62
N LYS A 146 7.54 21.51 -8.92
CA LYS A 146 8.83 21.70 -9.58
C LYS A 146 9.15 20.52 -10.49
N PRO A 147 9.41 20.77 -11.79
CA PRO A 147 9.86 19.72 -12.69
C PRO A 147 11.31 19.34 -12.37
N GLY A 148 11.53 18.20 -11.73
CA GLY A 148 12.86 17.65 -11.43
C GLY A 148 13.17 17.55 -9.94
N LYS A 149 14.46 17.38 -9.62
CA LYS A 149 14.89 17.21 -8.22
C LYS A 149 14.84 18.56 -7.49
N LEU A 150 14.38 18.51 -6.25
CA LEU A 150 14.45 19.66 -5.33
C LEU A 150 15.91 19.93 -4.94
N THR A 151 16.25 21.22 -4.77
CA THR A 151 17.49 21.58 -4.09
C THR A 151 17.42 21.19 -2.61
N LYS A 152 18.51 21.34 -1.88
CA LYS A 152 18.52 21.04 -0.45
C LYS A 152 17.55 21.95 0.31
N GLU A 153 17.56 23.22 0.01
CA GLU A 153 16.70 24.25 0.64
C GLU A 153 15.22 23.97 0.35
N GLU A 154 14.87 23.68 -0.90
CA GLU A 154 13.52 23.32 -1.31
C GLU A 154 13.06 22.00 -0.68
N TYR A 155 13.96 21.04 -0.51
CA TYR A 155 13.65 19.79 0.18
C TYR A 155 13.45 20.03 1.68
N ASP A 156 14.25 20.93 2.30
CA ASP A 156 14.07 21.31 3.70
C ASP A 156 12.73 22.04 3.90
N GLU A 157 12.29 22.88 2.97
CA GLU A 157 10.96 23.48 2.96
C GLU A 157 9.86 22.41 2.76
N MET A 158 10.03 21.51 1.81
CA MET A 158 9.07 20.41 1.59
C MET A 158 8.82 19.59 2.85
N LYS A 159 9.84 19.33 3.66
CA LYS A 159 9.69 18.57 4.93
C LYS A 159 8.76 19.27 5.94
N LEU A 160 8.59 20.60 5.85
CA LEU A 160 7.72 21.35 6.75
C LEU A 160 6.24 20.98 6.59
N HIS A 161 5.83 20.29 5.49
CA HIS A 161 4.43 19.85 5.37
C HIS A 161 3.99 18.98 6.55
N THR A 162 4.90 18.19 7.14
CA THR A 162 4.58 17.37 8.31
C THR A 162 4.22 18.23 9.54
N ILE A 163 4.97 19.31 9.75
CA ILE A 163 4.71 20.26 10.84
C ILE A 163 3.43 21.04 10.56
N TYR A 164 3.26 21.56 9.34
CA TYR A 164 2.05 22.29 8.95
C TYR A 164 0.79 21.43 9.06
N GLY A 165 0.86 20.16 8.66
CA GLY A 165 -0.23 19.22 8.82
C GLY A 165 -0.59 18.98 10.29
N TYR A 166 0.41 18.75 11.14
CA TYR A 166 0.21 18.59 12.57
C TYR A 166 -0.44 19.82 13.19
N GLU A 167 0.13 21.03 12.95
CA GLU A 167 -0.39 22.29 13.49
C GLU A 167 -1.83 22.57 13.06
N LEU A 168 -2.20 22.18 11.84
CA LEU A 168 -3.55 22.33 11.31
C LEU A 168 -4.51 21.37 12.02
N LEU A 169 -4.14 20.10 12.14
CA LEU A 169 -5.05 19.06 12.65
C LEU A 169 -5.22 19.11 14.16
N LYS A 170 -4.16 19.44 14.92
CA LYS A 170 -4.22 19.50 16.39
C LYS A 170 -5.14 20.60 16.93
N ASN A 171 -5.43 21.63 16.12
CA ASN A 171 -6.28 22.76 16.52
C ASN A 171 -7.78 22.52 16.24
N ILE A 172 -8.15 21.33 15.74
CA ILE A 172 -9.55 20.96 15.46
C ILE A 172 -10.04 20.06 16.61
N ASP A 173 -10.91 20.58 17.47
CA ASP A 173 -11.38 19.92 18.70
C ASP A 173 -11.95 18.50 18.47
N SER A 174 -12.54 18.25 17.31
CA SER A 174 -13.14 16.96 16.95
C SER A 174 -12.15 15.95 16.39
N ILE A 175 -10.88 16.32 16.19
CA ILE A 175 -9.81 15.46 15.72
C ILE A 175 -8.99 14.93 16.89
N ASN A 176 -8.81 13.60 16.94
CA ASN A 176 -7.96 12.97 17.95
C ASN A 176 -6.49 13.32 17.69
N GLU A 177 -5.71 13.47 18.76
CA GLU A 177 -4.26 13.72 18.70
C GLU A 177 -3.52 12.69 17.84
N ASN A 178 -3.94 11.42 17.86
CA ASN A 178 -3.37 10.38 17.02
C ASN A 178 -3.38 10.74 15.52
N VAL A 179 -4.43 11.41 15.05
CA VAL A 179 -4.55 11.84 13.65
C VAL A 179 -3.52 12.92 13.33
N ALA A 180 -3.34 13.89 14.21
CA ALA A 180 -2.33 14.92 14.03
C ALA A 180 -0.91 14.34 14.09
N LEU A 181 -0.65 13.39 15.00
CA LEU A 181 0.63 12.68 15.08
C LEU A 181 0.95 11.91 13.80
N ILE A 182 -0.02 11.36 13.10
CA ILE A 182 0.21 10.72 11.80
C ILE A 182 0.77 11.74 10.80
N ALA A 183 0.18 12.91 10.68
CA ALA A 183 0.69 13.94 9.78
C ALA A 183 2.12 14.37 10.15
N LEU A 184 2.45 14.44 11.46
CA LEU A 184 3.79 14.80 11.93
C LEU A 184 4.83 13.71 11.65
N GLN A 185 4.48 12.43 11.83
CA GLN A 185 5.45 11.36 12.01
C GLN A 185 5.53 10.36 10.85
N HIS A 186 4.70 10.46 9.81
CA HIS A 186 4.65 9.45 8.72
C HIS A 186 5.95 9.34 7.93
N HIS A 187 6.85 10.30 8.03
CA HIS A 187 8.19 10.27 7.45
C HIS A 187 9.30 9.98 8.48
N GLU A 188 8.95 9.70 9.72
CA GLU A 188 9.91 9.18 10.69
C GLU A 188 10.30 7.73 10.34
N ARG A 189 11.46 7.31 10.84
CA ARG A 189 12.04 6.00 10.50
C ARG A 189 12.46 5.27 11.76
N GLU A 190 12.38 3.93 11.74
CA GLU A 190 12.81 3.08 12.85
C GLU A 190 14.26 3.37 13.29
N ASP A 191 15.16 3.75 12.36
CA ASP A 191 16.57 4.04 12.61
C ASP A 191 16.84 5.49 13.10
N GLY A 192 15.80 6.29 13.33
CA GLY A 192 15.92 7.69 13.76
C GLY A 192 16.47 8.65 12.72
N LYS A 193 16.55 8.24 11.44
CA LYS A 193 17.04 9.08 10.32
C LYS A 193 15.89 9.69 9.51
N GLY A 194 14.67 9.62 10.03
CA GLY A 194 13.49 10.25 9.44
C GLY A 194 13.43 11.75 9.73
N TYR A 195 12.29 12.33 9.47
CA TYR A 195 11.97 13.73 9.75
C TYR A 195 10.51 13.89 10.15
N PRO A 196 10.11 15.00 10.83
CA PRO A 196 10.88 16.20 11.09
C PRO A 196 11.72 16.15 12.40
N LEU A 197 11.43 15.19 13.30
CA LEU A 197 12.00 15.15 14.65
C LEU A 197 13.16 14.15 14.80
N GLY A 198 13.34 13.23 13.85
CA GLY A 198 14.34 12.16 13.93
C GLY A 198 14.05 11.16 15.04
N LEU A 199 12.78 10.80 15.23
CA LEU A 199 12.34 9.88 16.28
C LEU A 199 12.82 8.46 16.01
N ALA A 200 13.30 7.78 17.05
CA ALA A 200 13.58 6.34 16.99
C ALA A 200 12.27 5.54 17.07
N GLY A 201 12.28 4.30 16.58
CA GLY A 201 11.08 3.49 16.37
C GLY A 201 10.13 3.40 17.56
N HIS A 202 10.65 3.30 18.81
CA HIS A 202 9.82 3.25 20.02
C HIS A 202 9.11 4.58 20.36
N GLN A 203 9.51 5.70 19.74
CA GLN A 203 8.94 7.04 19.93
C GLN A 203 7.89 7.37 18.85
N ILE A 204 7.85 6.61 17.75
CA ILE A 204 6.91 6.81 16.65
C ILE A 204 5.57 6.17 17.01
N SER A 205 4.47 6.92 16.85
CA SER A 205 3.12 6.38 17.01
C SER A 205 2.89 5.15 16.12
N TYR A 206 2.25 4.13 16.68
CA TYR A 206 1.98 2.90 15.92
C TYR A 206 1.14 3.14 14.66
N LEU A 207 0.18 4.06 14.72
CA LEU A 207 -0.62 4.44 13.56
C LEU A 207 0.22 5.16 12.50
N SER A 208 1.18 5.99 12.91
CA SER A 208 2.13 6.65 12.01
C SER A 208 3.02 5.66 11.28
N LYS A 209 3.47 4.58 11.95
CA LYS A 209 4.23 3.50 11.33
C LYS A 209 3.42 2.76 10.26
N ILE A 210 2.12 2.53 10.48
CA ILE A 210 1.23 1.92 9.49
C ILE A 210 1.12 2.82 8.25
N VAL A 211 0.94 4.12 8.46
CA VAL A 211 0.85 5.09 7.35
C VAL A 211 2.17 5.17 6.59
N ALA A 212 3.32 5.15 7.26
CA ALA A 212 4.64 5.12 6.61
C ALA A 212 4.79 3.91 5.65
N VAL A 213 4.31 2.72 6.04
CA VAL A 213 4.31 1.53 5.17
C VAL A 213 3.40 1.72 3.97
N ALA A 214 2.19 2.26 4.19
CA ALA A 214 1.22 2.51 3.12
C ALA A 214 1.70 3.56 2.12
N ASP A 215 2.28 4.66 2.62
CA ASP A 215 2.84 5.76 1.82
C ASP A 215 4.00 5.29 0.95
N VAL A 216 4.99 4.62 1.54
CA VAL A 216 6.15 4.08 0.81
C VAL A 216 5.71 3.10 -0.28
N PHE A 217 4.76 2.19 0.02
CA PHE A 217 4.25 1.26 -0.97
C PHE A 217 3.58 2.00 -2.15
N HIS A 218 2.64 2.90 -1.85
CA HIS A 218 1.94 3.65 -2.91
C HIS A 218 2.91 4.52 -3.70
N ALA A 219 3.86 5.19 -3.03
CA ALA A 219 4.85 6.03 -3.67
C ALA A 219 5.76 5.29 -4.67
N MET A 220 6.08 4.02 -4.41
CA MET A 220 6.90 3.19 -5.31
C MET A 220 6.08 2.51 -6.42
N SER A 221 4.82 2.18 -6.14
CA SER A 221 3.95 1.46 -7.08
C SER A 221 3.23 2.38 -8.08
N SER A 222 3.24 3.70 -7.86
CA SER A 222 2.53 4.67 -8.68
C SER A 222 3.46 5.38 -9.67
N GLU A 223 2.92 5.70 -10.86
CA GLU A 223 3.61 6.60 -11.80
C GLU A 223 3.62 8.04 -11.27
N ARG A 224 4.75 8.71 -11.41
CA ARG A 224 4.91 10.12 -11.13
C ARG A 224 5.48 10.80 -12.36
N VAL A 225 5.33 12.11 -12.47
CA VAL A 225 5.86 12.93 -13.58
C VAL A 225 7.34 12.61 -13.91
N TYR A 226 8.09 12.10 -12.92
CA TYR A 226 9.54 11.81 -13.04
C TYR A 226 9.93 10.37 -12.76
N HIS A 227 8.97 9.48 -12.48
CA HIS A 227 9.27 8.08 -12.10
C HIS A 227 8.19 7.16 -12.65
N ARG A 228 8.60 6.22 -13.52
CA ARG A 228 7.72 5.12 -13.92
C ARG A 228 7.42 4.24 -12.73
N ALA A 229 6.21 3.73 -12.63
CA ALA A 229 5.86 2.74 -11.62
C ALA A 229 6.87 1.59 -11.64
N SER A 230 7.40 1.25 -10.47
CA SER A 230 8.28 0.09 -10.37
C SER A 230 7.48 -1.19 -10.55
N PRO A 231 8.02 -2.23 -11.20
CA PRO A 231 7.36 -3.52 -11.26
C PRO A 231 6.99 -4.01 -9.84
N PHE A 232 5.80 -4.58 -9.71
CA PHE A 232 5.26 -4.98 -8.41
C PHE A 232 6.25 -5.78 -7.55
N TYR A 233 6.94 -6.76 -8.14
CA TYR A 233 7.92 -7.56 -7.42
C TYR A 233 9.12 -6.74 -6.93
N ALA A 234 9.58 -5.75 -7.72
CA ALA A 234 10.65 -4.85 -7.32
C ALA A 234 10.23 -3.98 -6.13
N VAL A 235 8.98 -3.52 -6.11
CA VAL A 235 8.39 -2.80 -4.96
C VAL A 235 8.40 -3.69 -3.72
N MET A 236 7.89 -4.91 -3.81
CA MET A 236 7.84 -5.85 -2.69
C MET A 236 9.25 -6.16 -2.14
N LYS A 237 10.23 -6.35 -3.02
CA LYS A 237 11.63 -6.57 -2.64
C LYS A 237 12.24 -5.34 -1.94
N GLN A 238 11.94 -4.14 -2.43
CA GLN A 238 12.42 -2.90 -1.80
C GLN A 238 11.77 -2.72 -0.42
N MET A 239 10.48 -2.98 -0.27
CA MET A 239 9.80 -2.93 1.03
C MET A 239 10.40 -3.92 2.04
N GLN A 240 10.73 -5.14 1.59
CA GLN A 240 11.42 -6.12 2.42
C GLN A 240 12.78 -5.59 2.91
N ASN A 241 13.54 -4.95 2.03
CA ASN A 241 14.82 -4.34 2.42
C ASN A 241 14.62 -3.17 3.40
N ASP A 242 13.59 -2.36 3.19
CA ASP A 242 13.29 -1.18 4.02
C ASP A 242 12.70 -1.56 5.40
N ALA A 243 12.19 -2.78 5.58
CA ALA A 243 11.81 -3.33 6.88
C ALA A 243 13.00 -3.41 7.86
N PHE A 244 14.23 -3.39 7.35
CA PHE A 244 15.43 -3.34 8.19
C PHE A 244 15.93 -1.90 8.34
N GLY A 245 15.45 -1.23 9.39
CA GLY A 245 15.89 0.09 9.82
C GLY A 245 15.07 1.29 9.32
N LYS A 246 14.18 1.14 8.34
CA LYS A 246 13.34 2.26 7.89
C LYS A 246 11.89 2.13 8.36
N LEU A 247 11.29 0.97 8.15
CA LEU A 247 9.88 0.69 8.43
C LEU A 247 9.75 -0.34 9.55
N ASP A 248 8.59 -0.40 10.19
CA ASP A 248 8.31 -1.44 11.18
C ASP A 248 8.21 -2.82 10.51
N PRO A 249 9.08 -3.79 10.89
CA PRO A 249 9.17 -5.08 10.21
C PRO A 249 7.90 -5.93 10.35
N ASN A 250 7.17 -5.82 11.46
CA ASN A 250 5.95 -6.59 11.67
C ASN A 250 4.81 -6.09 10.77
N ILE A 251 4.71 -4.78 10.60
CA ILE A 251 3.72 -4.16 9.71
C ILE A 251 4.03 -4.51 8.26
N VAL A 252 5.31 -4.37 7.85
CA VAL A 252 5.75 -4.73 6.50
C VAL A 252 5.49 -6.21 6.21
N LEU A 253 5.87 -7.12 7.12
CA LEU A 253 5.67 -8.55 6.92
C LEU A 253 4.19 -8.92 6.84
N THR A 254 3.34 -8.32 7.70
CA THR A 254 1.88 -8.51 7.64
C THR A 254 1.32 -8.05 6.30
N PHE A 255 1.71 -6.87 5.84
CA PHE A 255 1.30 -6.30 4.55
C PHE A 255 1.72 -7.21 3.39
N MET A 256 3.01 -7.58 3.33
CA MET A 256 3.56 -8.43 2.27
C MET A 256 2.87 -9.79 2.21
N ASN A 257 2.68 -10.43 3.37
CA ASN A 257 1.97 -11.72 3.45
C ASN A 257 0.55 -11.63 2.91
N LYS A 258 -0.20 -10.59 3.28
CA LYS A 258 -1.59 -10.41 2.82
C LYS A 258 -1.65 -10.21 1.31
N ILE A 259 -0.77 -9.38 0.76
CA ILE A 259 -0.72 -9.14 -0.69
C ILE A 259 -0.28 -10.39 -1.44
N MET A 260 0.82 -11.01 -1.05
CA MET A 260 1.35 -12.17 -1.76
C MET A 260 0.42 -13.39 -1.68
N ASN A 261 -0.25 -13.60 -0.54
CA ASN A 261 -1.26 -14.66 -0.44
C ASN A 261 -2.47 -14.43 -1.38
N SER A 262 -2.81 -13.17 -1.71
CA SER A 262 -3.86 -12.89 -2.69
C SER A 262 -3.46 -13.28 -4.13
N LEU A 263 -2.19 -13.54 -4.37
CA LEU A 263 -1.66 -13.98 -5.66
C LEU A 263 -1.53 -15.51 -5.78
N VAL A 264 -1.81 -16.28 -4.73
CA VAL A 264 -1.84 -17.75 -4.81
C VAL A 264 -2.89 -18.18 -5.83
N GLY A 265 -2.52 -19.07 -6.72
CA GLY A 265 -3.33 -19.51 -7.85
C GLY A 265 -3.22 -18.63 -9.11
N LYS A 266 -2.61 -17.46 -9.03
CA LYS A 266 -2.41 -16.58 -10.21
C LYS A 266 -1.18 -16.99 -11.01
N ARG A 267 -1.26 -16.76 -12.33
CA ARG A 267 -0.16 -17.02 -13.26
C ARG A 267 0.84 -15.87 -13.23
N VAL A 268 2.10 -16.22 -13.31
CA VAL A 268 3.23 -15.27 -13.30
C VAL A 268 4.21 -15.57 -14.42
N LEU A 269 4.81 -14.51 -14.96
CA LEU A 269 5.97 -14.60 -15.83
C LEU A 269 7.22 -14.53 -14.95
N LEU A 270 8.17 -15.41 -15.18
CA LEU A 270 9.45 -15.44 -14.48
C LEU A 270 10.56 -14.79 -15.31
N THR A 271 11.63 -14.41 -14.67
CA THR A 271 12.78 -13.74 -15.32
C THR A 271 13.50 -14.62 -16.33
N ASP A 272 13.33 -15.94 -16.27
CA ASP A 272 13.78 -16.91 -17.28
C ASP A 272 12.80 -17.10 -18.44
N GLN A 273 11.77 -16.26 -18.53
CA GLN A 273 10.68 -16.28 -19.51
C GLN A 273 9.72 -17.49 -19.38
N SER A 274 9.89 -18.33 -18.38
CA SER A 274 8.91 -19.37 -18.10
C SER A 274 7.65 -18.79 -17.43
N VAL A 275 6.52 -19.44 -17.67
CA VAL A 275 5.24 -19.09 -17.06
C VAL A 275 4.88 -20.15 -16.03
N GLY A 276 4.45 -19.73 -14.86
CA GLY A 276 4.02 -20.65 -13.81
C GLY A 276 2.89 -20.10 -12.96
N THR A 277 2.36 -20.93 -12.10
CA THR A 277 1.29 -20.59 -11.14
C THR A 277 1.86 -20.57 -9.73
N ILE A 278 1.56 -19.54 -8.95
CA ILE A 278 1.97 -19.47 -7.54
C ILE A 278 1.13 -20.49 -6.74
N LEU A 279 1.80 -21.46 -6.14
CA LEU A 279 1.14 -22.50 -5.33
C LEU A 279 1.09 -22.14 -3.84
N MET A 280 2.17 -21.57 -3.32
CA MET A 280 2.33 -21.32 -1.89
C MET A 280 3.29 -20.15 -1.64
N ILE A 281 2.99 -19.39 -0.60
CA ILE A 281 3.83 -18.28 -0.13
C ILE A 281 4.55 -18.71 1.15
N ASP A 282 5.83 -18.39 1.28
CA ASP A 282 6.56 -18.54 2.53
C ASP A 282 6.16 -17.39 3.48
N PRO A 283 5.61 -17.67 4.67
CA PRO A 283 5.14 -16.63 5.60
C PRO A 283 6.26 -15.75 6.18
N TYR A 284 7.52 -16.21 6.14
CA TYR A 284 8.69 -15.46 6.64
C TYR A 284 9.45 -14.74 5.53
N ASP A 285 9.28 -15.19 4.28
CA ASP A 285 9.86 -14.56 3.08
C ASP A 285 8.82 -14.58 1.94
N PRO A 286 7.80 -13.72 2.00
CA PRO A 286 6.63 -13.78 1.11
C PRO A 286 6.97 -13.64 -0.38
N ILE A 287 8.10 -13.06 -0.74
CA ILE A 287 8.53 -12.97 -2.13
C ILE A 287 9.20 -14.26 -2.65
N ARG A 288 9.52 -15.21 -1.77
CA ARG A 288 10.15 -16.51 -2.09
C ARG A 288 9.10 -17.62 -2.11
N CYS A 289 8.23 -17.59 -3.12
CA CYS A 289 7.11 -18.52 -3.23
C CYS A 289 7.48 -19.79 -4.01
N LEU A 290 6.62 -20.81 -3.87
CA LEU A 290 6.65 -22.03 -4.67
C LEU A 290 5.81 -21.83 -5.93
N ILE A 291 6.38 -22.08 -7.08
CA ILE A 291 5.74 -21.87 -8.40
C ILE A 291 5.74 -23.20 -9.16
N GLN A 292 4.60 -23.53 -9.76
CA GLN A 292 4.46 -24.63 -10.69
C GLN A 292 4.48 -24.10 -12.12
N THR A 293 5.45 -24.57 -12.92
CA THR A 293 5.45 -24.44 -14.37
C THR A 293 4.93 -25.74 -15.01
N ASP A 294 4.74 -25.75 -16.32
CA ASP A 294 4.32 -26.95 -17.04
C ASP A 294 5.35 -28.10 -16.92
N GLU A 295 6.63 -27.78 -16.70
CA GLU A 295 7.72 -28.75 -16.69
C GLU A 295 8.18 -29.13 -15.27
N ARG A 296 8.12 -28.22 -14.29
CA ARG A 296 8.71 -28.43 -12.96
C ARG A 296 8.12 -27.53 -11.88
N LEU A 297 8.39 -27.91 -10.63
CA LEU A 297 8.22 -27.04 -9.46
C LEU A 297 9.48 -26.21 -9.25
N ILE A 298 9.32 -24.90 -9.05
CA ILE A 298 10.38 -23.94 -8.76
C ILE A 298 10.14 -23.34 -7.39
N ASP A 299 11.02 -23.64 -6.45
CA ASP A 299 11.04 -22.99 -5.14
C ASP A 299 12.00 -21.80 -5.19
N LEU A 300 11.47 -20.59 -5.15
CA LEU A 300 12.25 -19.36 -5.26
C LEU A 300 13.18 -19.14 -4.05
N ARG A 301 13.02 -19.87 -2.94
CA ARG A 301 13.96 -19.83 -1.81
C ARG A 301 15.33 -20.37 -2.21
N TYR A 302 15.36 -21.33 -3.12
CA TYR A 302 16.58 -22.01 -3.58
C TYR A 302 17.04 -21.57 -4.97
N SER A 303 16.26 -20.73 -5.65
CA SER A 303 16.55 -20.24 -7.01
C SER A 303 16.89 -18.74 -6.98
N GLN A 304 18.17 -18.40 -6.75
CA GLN A 304 18.59 -16.99 -6.65
C GLN A 304 18.49 -16.22 -7.98
N SER A 305 18.60 -16.91 -9.11
CA SER A 305 18.57 -16.33 -10.46
C SER A 305 17.19 -16.15 -11.05
N ILE A 306 16.16 -16.83 -10.50
CA ILE A 306 14.80 -16.77 -10.98
C ILE A 306 13.97 -15.93 -10.01
N GLN A 307 13.20 -14.99 -10.56
CA GLN A 307 12.29 -14.11 -9.80
C GLN A 307 10.99 -13.95 -10.59
N ILE A 308 9.91 -13.51 -9.93
CA ILE A 308 8.69 -13.10 -10.61
C ILE A 308 8.97 -11.77 -11.32
N GLU A 309 8.78 -11.73 -12.63
CA GLU A 309 8.88 -10.52 -13.42
C GLU A 309 7.53 -9.78 -13.45
N LYS A 310 6.46 -10.52 -13.68
CA LYS A 310 5.11 -9.95 -13.82
C LYS A 310 4.04 -10.96 -13.41
N VAL A 311 2.98 -10.46 -12.76
CA VAL A 311 1.73 -11.19 -12.58
C VAL A 311 0.94 -11.09 -13.88
N LEU A 312 0.51 -12.23 -14.42
CA LEU A 312 -0.25 -12.29 -15.65
C LEU A 312 -1.75 -12.17 -15.34
N GLU A 313 -2.42 -11.28 -16.04
CA GLU A 313 -3.89 -11.21 -15.99
C GLU A 313 -4.50 -12.40 -16.73
N GLU A 314 -5.52 -13.00 -16.17
CA GLU A 314 -6.36 -13.93 -16.91
C GLU A 314 -7.19 -13.13 -17.91
N VAL A 315 -7.04 -13.49 -19.21
CA VAL A 315 -7.79 -12.90 -20.33
C VAL A 315 -9.26 -13.26 -20.23
#